data_7090020afb1e97afc3e80e11f64068e4
#
_entry.id   7090020afb1e97afc3e80e11f64068e4
#
_cell.length_a   1.000
_cell.length_b   1.000
_cell.length_c   1.000
_cell.angle_alpha   90.00
_cell.angle_beta   90.00
_cell.angle_gamma   90.00
#
_symmetry.space_group_name_H-M   'P 1'
#
loop_
_entity.id
_entity.type
_entity.pdbx_description
1 polymer ?
#
loop_
_entity_poly.entity_id
_entity_poly.type
_entity_poly.pdbx_seq_one_letter_code
_entity_poly.pdbx_strand_id
1 'polypeptide(L)'
;MISPTLANLVLDGLEDKLRVCFGKTRKTGNVWAKQMVNYVRYADDFIVTGRSKELLEQDVMPVIAEFMKERGLTLSPEKTGVTHIDRGFDFLGQNIRKYNGKLLIKPSKTNVATFLKKIRSVVKGNKAMDQESLIKILNPMIQGWANYHQHIVCKGIFARVDHEIWCVLWQWAVRRHPQKSRFWIKERYFHSVGFRNWVFAVQTGEKRPDGRSSLKALRKAEDTHIRRHRKIKVKANPFDPQWEVYFEERASFRMLQSLKGRKKLTNLWLAQGRCCPLCHQLITLETKWHVHHIIRRVDGGTDENANLVMVHPICHSQIHATGLKVVKPVRNSGL
;
A
#
# COMPACT_ATOMS: atom_id res chain seq x y z
N MET A 1 -20.59 6.87 13.15
CA MET A 1 -19.86 6.67 11.85
C MET A 1 -20.80 6.69 10.64
N ILE A 2 -21.75 7.62 10.58
CA ILE A 2 -22.71 7.76 9.46
C ILE A 2 -22.19 8.76 8.41
N SER A 3 -21.27 9.67 8.80
CA SER A 3 -20.79 10.78 7.98
C SER A 3 -20.27 10.40 6.57
N PRO A 4 -19.43 9.35 6.37
CA PRO A 4 -18.96 9.01 5.03
C PRO A 4 -20.08 8.50 4.11
N THR A 5 -21.08 7.80 4.67
CA THR A 5 -22.22 7.29 3.91
C THR A 5 -23.13 8.43 3.48
N LEU A 6 -23.42 9.38 4.39
CA LEU A 6 -24.17 10.58 4.08
C LEU A 6 -23.47 11.47 3.06
N ALA A 7 -22.16 11.68 3.20
CA ALA A 7 -21.37 12.42 2.21
C ALA A 7 -21.42 11.76 0.82
N ASN A 8 -21.38 10.43 0.77
CA ASN A 8 -21.52 9.71 -0.48
C ASN A 8 -22.91 9.88 -1.09
N LEU A 9 -23.97 9.77 -0.29
CA LEU A 9 -25.34 9.93 -0.75
C LEU A 9 -25.60 11.33 -1.29
N VAL A 10 -25.15 12.36 -0.58
CA VAL A 10 -25.40 13.77 -0.95
C VAL A 10 -24.59 14.17 -2.20
N LEU A 11 -23.37 13.65 -2.37
CA LEU A 11 -22.52 13.96 -3.53
C LEU A 11 -22.74 13.00 -4.72
N ASP A 12 -23.65 12.05 -4.57
CA ASP A 12 -24.02 11.18 -5.68
C ASP A 12 -24.71 11.98 -6.80
N GLY A 13 -24.41 11.60 -8.06
CA GLY A 13 -24.91 12.32 -9.25
C GLY A 13 -24.07 13.54 -9.67
N LEU A 14 -23.14 14.07 -8.85
CA LEU A 14 -22.31 15.20 -9.27
C LEU A 14 -21.42 14.86 -10.47
N GLU A 15 -20.85 13.65 -10.51
CA GLU A 15 -20.08 13.18 -11.65
C GLU A 15 -20.92 13.13 -12.92
N ASP A 16 -22.16 12.66 -12.82
CA ASP A 16 -23.07 12.56 -13.97
C ASP A 16 -23.54 13.95 -14.44
N LYS A 17 -23.85 14.89 -13.51
CA LYS A 17 -24.15 16.29 -13.86
C LYS A 17 -22.98 16.92 -14.63
N LEU A 18 -21.74 16.77 -14.15
CA LEU A 18 -20.54 17.26 -14.84
C LEU A 18 -20.31 16.57 -16.19
N ARG A 19 -20.59 15.28 -16.28
CA ARG A 19 -20.47 14.51 -17.51
C ARG A 19 -21.51 14.94 -18.55
N VAL A 20 -22.72 15.30 -18.14
CA VAL A 20 -23.77 15.82 -19.03
C VAL A 20 -23.39 17.21 -19.53
N CYS A 21 -22.93 18.10 -18.66
CA CYS A 21 -22.58 19.47 -19.05
C CYS A 21 -21.32 19.57 -19.90
N PHE A 22 -20.29 18.77 -19.58
CA PHE A 22 -18.93 18.91 -20.15
C PHE A 22 -18.39 17.64 -20.81
N GLY A 23 -19.14 16.54 -20.79
CA GLY A 23 -18.70 15.24 -21.25
C GLY A 23 -18.75 15.07 -22.78
N LYS A 24 -18.21 13.94 -23.23
CA LYS A 24 -18.25 13.54 -24.63
C LYS A 24 -19.69 13.22 -25.06
N THR A 25 -20.24 13.93 -26.01
CA THR A 25 -21.41 13.46 -26.75
C THR A 25 -21.00 12.31 -27.66
N ARG A 26 -21.60 11.14 -27.47
CA ARG A 26 -21.27 9.87 -28.14
C ARG A 26 -21.62 9.83 -29.64
N LYS A 27 -22.14 10.91 -30.22
CA LYS A 27 -22.77 10.92 -31.55
C LYS A 27 -21.92 11.41 -32.72
N THR A 28 -20.70 11.91 -32.52
CA THR A 28 -19.84 12.34 -33.63
C THR A 28 -18.42 11.80 -33.43
N GLY A 29 -18.07 10.86 -34.26
CA GLY A 29 -16.92 9.97 -34.20
C GLY A 29 -15.51 10.57 -34.19
N ASN A 30 -15.29 11.87 -33.98
CA ASN A 30 -13.94 12.46 -33.95
C ASN A 30 -13.79 13.71 -33.09
N VAL A 31 -14.71 13.99 -32.18
CA VAL A 31 -14.56 15.12 -31.26
C VAL A 31 -14.11 14.61 -29.89
N TRP A 32 -12.83 14.58 -29.68
CA TRP A 32 -12.25 14.52 -28.35
C TRP A 32 -12.84 15.67 -27.52
N ALA A 33 -13.31 15.36 -26.31
CA ALA A 33 -13.95 16.32 -25.43
C ALA A 33 -13.19 17.66 -25.43
N LYS A 34 -13.76 18.69 -26.05
CA LYS A 34 -13.14 20.02 -26.18
C LYS A 34 -12.69 20.61 -24.83
N GLN A 35 -13.30 20.19 -23.74
CA GLN A 35 -13.13 20.79 -22.43
C GLN A 35 -12.29 19.92 -21.47
N MET A 36 -12.16 18.62 -21.72
CA MET A 36 -11.34 17.67 -20.93
C MET A 36 -11.64 17.73 -19.40
N VAL A 37 -12.91 17.96 -19.04
CA VAL A 37 -13.31 17.98 -17.63
C VAL A 37 -13.38 16.55 -17.11
N ASN A 38 -12.61 16.28 -16.02
CA ASN A 38 -12.63 15.00 -15.33
C ASN A 38 -12.84 15.24 -13.85
N TYR A 39 -13.58 14.36 -13.21
CA TYR A 39 -13.93 14.38 -11.80
C TYR A 39 -13.36 13.19 -11.07
N VAL A 40 -12.76 13.41 -9.92
CA VAL A 40 -12.23 12.35 -9.02
C VAL A 40 -12.62 12.73 -7.60
N ARG A 41 -13.31 11.83 -6.91
CA ARG A 41 -13.79 12.04 -5.54
C ARG A 41 -13.28 10.97 -4.58
N TYR A 42 -13.04 11.36 -3.36
CA TYR A 42 -12.82 10.49 -2.23
C TYR A 42 -13.57 11.07 -1.00
N ALA A 43 -14.66 10.43 -0.62
CA ALA A 43 -15.60 10.93 0.40
C ALA A 43 -16.10 12.36 0.09
N ASP A 44 -15.80 13.32 0.93
CA ASP A 44 -16.10 14.74 0.80
C ASP A 44 -15.07 15.55 0.00
N ASP A 45 -13.86 14.99 -0.16
CA ASP A 45 -12.79 15.62 -0.95
C ASP A 45 -12.92 15.25 -2.44
N PHE A 46 -12.84 16.23 -3.34
CA PHE A 46 -12.86 15.98 -4.77
C PHE A 46 -11.94 16.92 -5.55
N ILE A 47 -11.55 16.46 -6.71
CA ILE A 47 -10.75 17.21 -7.68
C ILE A 47 -11.49 17.23 -9.00
N VAL A 48 -11.52 18.40 -9.64
CA VAL A 48 -11.97 18.55 -11.03
C VAL A 48 -10.80 19.07 -11.85
N THR A 49 -10.51 18.40 -12.95
CA THR A 49 -9.48 18.87 -13.90
C THR A 49 -10.16 19.39 -15.15
N GLY A 50 -9.62 20.45 -15.72
CA GLY A 50 -10.11 21.06 -16.97
C GLY A 50 -8.97 21.57 -17.81
N ARG A 51 -9.28 21.99 -19.04
CA ARG A 51 -8.32 22.45 -20.04
C ARG A 51 -7.70 23.80 -19.67
N SER A 52 -8.50 24.70 -19.10
CA SER A 52 -8.07 26.05 -18.74
C SER A 52 -8.63 26.47 -17.39
N LYS A 53 -8.05 27.56 -16.84
CA LYS A 53 -8.49 28.15 -15.58
C LYS A 53 -9.89 28.76 -15.72
N GLU A 54 -10.12 29.49 -16.82
CA GLU A 54 -11.37 30.17 -17.14
C GLU A 54 -12.53 29.16 -17.18
N LEU A 55 -12.36 28.02 -17.87
CA LEU A 55 -13.32 26.94 -17.91
C LEU A 55 -13.69 26.44 -16.48
N LEU A 56 -12.69 26.27 -15.63
CA LEU A 56 -12.92 25.78 -14.28
C LEU A 56 -13.63 26.81 -13.39
N GLU A 57 -13.29 28.09 -13.51
CA GLU A 57 -13.84 29.17 -12.67
C GLU A 57 -15.20 29.65 -13.18
N GLN A 58 -15.38 29.79 -14.52
CA GLN A 58 -16.57 30.42 -15.09
C GLN A 58 -17.67 29.42 -15.44
N ASP A 59 -17.33 28.21 -15.82
CA ASP A 59 -18.31 27.21 -16.28
C ASP A 59 -18.50 26.07 -15.26
N VAL A 60 -17.39 25.47 -14.79
CA VAL A 60 -17.48 24.25 -13.96
C VAL A 60 -17.84 24.57 -12.52
N MET A 61 -17.22 25.59 -11.93
CA MET A 61 -17.46 25.95 -10.53
C MET A 61 -18.88 26.38 -10.26
N PRO A 62 -19.57 27.17 -11.11
CA PRO A 62 -20.99 27.49 -10.93
C PRO A 62 -21.90 26.25 -10.96
N VAL A 63 -21.66 25.30 -11.86
CA VAL A 63 -22.43 24.05 -11.91
C VAL A 63 -22.27 23.22 -10.63
N ILE A 64 -21.07 23.18 -10.06
CA ILE A 64 -20.82 22.51 -8.79
C ILE A 64 -21.49 23.25 -7.65
N ALA A 65 -21.37 24.59 -7.62
CA ALA A 65 -21.98 25.43 -6.58
C ALA A 65 -23.51 25.28 -6.57
N GLU A 66 -24.16 25.27 -7.75
CA GLU A 66 -25.57 25.03 -7.89
C GLU A 66 -25.97 23.64 -7.37
N PHE A 67 -25.24 22.58 -7.79
CA PHE A 67 -25.48 21.22 -7.32
C PHE A 67 -25.39 21.09 -5.79
N MET A 68 -24.41 21.78 -5.18
CA MET A 68 -24.25 21.83 -3.73
C MET A 68 -25.40 22.56 -3.06
N LYS A 69 -25.77 23.73 -3.61
CA LYS A 69 -26.85 24.57 -3.08
C LYS A 69 -28.21 23.85 -3.05
N GLU A 70 -28.55 23.08 -4.09
CA GLU A 70 -29.74 22.22 -4.15
C GLU A 70 -29.84 21.23 -2.97
N ARG A 71 -28.68 20.88 -2.37
CA ARG A 71 -28.55 19.92 -1.25
C ARG A 71 -28.23 20.58 0.08
N GLY A 72 -28.38 21.91 0.16
CA GLY A 72 -28.09 22.68 1.37
C GLY A 72 -26.61 22.77 1.74
N LEU A 73 -25.73 22.49 0.78
CA LEU A 73 -24.26 22.54 0.98
C LEU A 73 -23.66 23.77 0.30
N THR A 74 -22.51 24.21 0.83
CA THR A 74 -21.70 25.29 0.24
C THR A 74 -20.27 24.83 0.08
N LEU A 75 -19.61 25.30 -0.98
CA LEU A 75 -18.17 25.12 -1.16
C LEU A 75 -17.41 25.97 -0.13
N SER A 76 -16.43 25.41 0.54
CA SER A 76 -15.56 26.18 1.45
C SER A 76 -14.61 27.06 0.63
N PRO A 77 -14.69 28.40 0.71
CA PRO A 77 -13.80 29.29 -0.03
C PRO A 77 -12.32 29.09 0.31
N GLU A 78 -12.02 28.74 1.57
CA GLU A 78 -10.65 28.54 2.05
C GLU A 78 -10.01 27.26 1.50
N LYS A 79 -10.84 26.25 1.17
CA LYS A 79 -10.37 24.93 0.70
C LYS A 79 -10.55 24.74 -0.81
N THR A 80 -11.32 25.61 -1.46
CA THR A 80 -11.61 25.52 -2.90
C THR A 80 -10.74 26.48 -3.65
N GLY A 81 -9.96 25.98 -4.61
CA GLY A 81 -9.10 26.86 -5.41
C GLY A 81 -8.69 26.19 -6.72
N VAL A 82 -8.48 27.02 -7.74
CA VAL A 82 -7.95 26.57 -9.03
C VAL A 82 -6.45 26.73 -9.05
N THR A 83 -5.74 25.65 -9.34
CA THR A 83 -4.27 25.62 -9.33
C THR A 83 -3.74 24.99 -10.62
N HIS A 84 -2.75 25.65 -11.24
CA HIS A 84 -2.07 25.06 -12.39
C HIS A 84 -1.24 23.84 -11.98
N ILE A 85 -1.26 22.78 -12.79
CA ILE A 85 -0.62 21.50 -12.47
C ILE A 85 0.91 21.60 -12.32
N ASP A 86 1.55 22.60 -12.92
CA ASP A 86 3.00 22.83 -12.75
C ASP A 86 3.34 23.45 -11.39
N ARG A 87 2.39 24.13 -10.73
CA ARG A 87 2.52 24.52 -9.32
C ARG A 87 2.25 23.33 -8.39
N GLY A 88 1.31 22.48 -8.78
CA GLY A 88 0.90 21.30 -8.04
C GLY A 88 -0.02 21.63 -6.86
N PHE A 89 -0.64 20.60 -6.31
CA PHE A 89 -1.53 20.68 -5.16
C PHE A 89 -1.44 19.40 -4.32
N ASP A 90 -1.84 19.50 -3.08
CA ASP A 90 -1.90 18.36 -2.17
C ASP A 90 -3.31 17.76 -2.13
N PHE A 91 -3.40 16.44 -2.27
CA PHE A 91 -4.64 15.68 -2.18
C PHE A 91 -4.39 14.36 -1.47
N LEU A 92 -5.19 14.06 -0.45
CA LEU A 92 -5.07 12.84 0.37
C LEU A 92 -3.63 12.58 0.87
N GLY A 93 -2.95 13.63 1.33
CA GLY A 93 -1.58 13.53 1.83
C GLY A 93 -0.51 13.28 0.75
N GLN A 94 -0.87 13.42 -0.51
CA GLN A 94 0.01 13.28 -1.66
C GLN A 94 0.07 14.59 -2.45
N ASN A 95 1.24 14.99 -2.90
CA ASN A 95 1.45 16.13 -3.78
C ASN A 95 1.43 15.67 -5.24
N ILE A 96 0.53 16.24 -6.02
CA ILE A 96 0.33 15.97 -7.44
C ILE A 96 0.87 17.17 -8.21
N ARG A 97 1.93 16.95 -8.99
CA ARG A 97 2.59 18.03 -9.70
C ARG A 97 3.25 17.56 -11.00
N LYS A 98 3.25 18.42 -12.00
CA LYS A 98 3.98 18.21 -13.26
C LYS A 98 5.36 18.85 -13.17
N TYR A 99 6.40 18.06 -13.42
CA TYR A 99 7.80 18.49 -13.43
C TYR A 99 8.37 18.24 -14.83
N ASN A 100 8.79 19.27 -15.51
CA ASN A 100 9.38 19.19 -16.87
C ASN A 100 8.54 18.27 -17.79
N GLY A 101 7.25 18.52 -17.86
CA GLY A 101 6.31 17.74 -18.68
C GLY A 101 5.87 16.40 -18.09
N LYS A 102 6.50 15.88 -17.01
CA LYS A 102 6.16 14.59 -16.39
C LYS A 102 5.31 14.77 -15.14
N LEU A 103 4.14 14.16 -15.09
CA LEU A 103 3.31 14.13 -13.89
C LEU A 103 3.91 13.18 -12.86
N LEU A 104 4.21 13.70 -11.68
CA LEU A 104 4.69 12.93 -10.54
C LEU A 104 3.75 13.10 -9.35
N ILE A 105 3.50 12.00 -8.66
CA ILE A 105 2.79 11.97 -7.38
C ILE A 105 3.80 11.57 -6.32
N LYS A 106 3.90 12.36 -5.25
CA LYS A 106 4.84 12.15 -4.14
C LYS A 106 4.12 12.33 -2.81
N PRO A 107 4.62 11.78 -1.67
CA PRO A 107 4.14 12.20 -0.36
C PRO A 107 4.22 13.71 -0.21
N SER A 108 3.15 14.35 0.30
CA SER A 108 3.14 15.81 0.49
C SER A 108 4.10 16.22 1.60
N LYS A 109 4.62 17.44 1.54
CA LYS A 109 5.51 17.99 2.58
C LYS A 109 4.80 18.01 3.94
N THR A 110 3.54 18.38 3.96
CA THR A 110 2.69 18.44 5.16
C THR A 110 2.49 17.06 5.77
N ASN A 111 2.21 16.04 4.95
CA ASN A 111 2.07 14.65 5.42
C ASN A 111 3.38 14.11 6.02
N VAL A 112 4.51 14.32 5.36
CA VAL A 112 5.84 13.93 5.87
C VAL A 112 6.15 14.62 7.20
N ALA A 113 5.91 15.94 7.30
CA ALA A 113 6.15 16.71 8.52
C ALA A 113 5.26 16.21 9.69
N THR A 114 3.98 15.95 9.42
CA THR A 114 3.03 15.42 10.39
C THR A 114 3.45 14.02 10.87
N PHE A 115 3.87 13.15 9.97
CA PHE A 115 4.38 11.82 10.32
C PHE A 115 5.62 11.91 11.21
N LEU A 116 6.63 12.72 10.82
CA LEU A 116 7.84 12.92 11.62
C LEU A 116 7.54 13.57 12.97
N LYS A 117 6.58 14.50 13.05
CA LYS A 117 6.10 15.07 14.31
C LYS A 117 5.53 14.00 15.23
N LYS A 118 4.71 13.07 14.68
CA LYS A 118 4.15 11.94 15.42
C LYS A 118 5.24 11.00 15.94
N ILE A 119 6.23 10.64 15.12
CA ILE A 119 7.38 9.83 15.53
C ILE A 119 8.15 10.52 16.67
N ARG A 120 8.47 11.81 16.51
CA ARG A 120 9.18 12.59 17.54
C ARG A 120 8.39 12.66 18.86
N SER A 121 7.07 12.82 18.79
CA SER A 121 6.18 12.82 19.96
C SER A 121 6.24 11.49 20.70
N VAL A 122 6.14 10.36 19.98
CA VAL A 122 6.23 9.02 20.57
C VAL A 122 7.59 8.80 21.25
N VAL A 123 8.68 9.12 20.57
CA VAL A 123 10.04 8.94 21.14
C VAL A 123 10.29 9.85 22.34
N LYS A 124 9.84 11.11 22.29
CA LYS A 124 9.99 12.07 23.40
C LYS A 124 9.09 11.73 24.61
N GLY A 125 7.89 11.21 24.35
CA GLY A 125 6.97 10.78 25.42
C GLY A 125 7.43 9.52 26.17
N ASN A 126 8.24 8.68 25.50
CA ASN A 126 8.68 7.38 26.02
C ASN A 126 10.18 7.36 26.37
N LYS A 127 10.63 8.34 27.17
CA LYS A 127 12.04 8.49 27.54
C LYS A 127 12.60 7.31 28.35
N ALA A 128 11.80 6.72 29.22
CA ALA A 128 12.18 5.61 30.10
C ALA A 128 11.94 4.22 29.47
N MET A 129 11.23 4.15 28.35
CA MET A 129 10.89 2.88 27.68
C MET A 129 12.15 2.12 27.24
N ASP A 130 12.12 0.79 27.31
CA ASP A 130 13.17 -0.05 26.76
C ASP A 130 13.20 0.00 25.22
N GLN A 131 14.35 -0.38 24.66
CA GLN A 131 14.57 -0.32 23.22
C GLN A 131 13.63 -1.23 22.43
N GLU A 132 13.34 -2.43 22.94
CA GLU A 132 12.51 -3.41 22.25
C GLU A 132 11.07 -2.92 22.14
N SER A 133 10.52 -2.40 23.23
CA SER A 133 9.16 -1.84 23.25
C SER A 133 9.04 -0.62 22.34
N LEU A 134 10.06 0.23 22.30
CA LEU A 134 10.08 1.36 21.37
C LEU A 134 10.07 0.90 19.90
N ILE A 135 10.84 -0.13 19.55
CA ILE A 135 10.82 -0.75 18.21
C ILE A 135 9.45 -1.34 17.89
N LYS A 136 8.80 -2.00 18.87
CA LYS A 136 7.44 -2.57 18.70
C LYS A 136 6.40 -1.51 18.34
N ILE A 137 6.51 -0.31 18.92
CA ILE A 137 5.59 0.81 18.64
C ILE A 137 5.91 1.47 17.30
N LEU A 138 7.19 1.71 17.01
CA LEU A 138 7.60 2.45 15.82
C LEU A 138 7.42 1.65 14.51
N ASN A 139 7.70 0.34 14.54
CA ASN A 139 7.63 -0.50 13.33
C ASN A 139 6.27 -0.50 12.63
N PRO A 140 5.12 -0.66 13.32
CA PRO A 140 3.80 -0.56 12.68
C PRO A 140 3.53 0.84 12.10
N MET A 141 3.99 1.91 12.78
CA MET A 141 3.81 3.28 12.32
C MET A 141 4.58 3.53 11.01
N ILE A 142 5.86 3.13 10.97
CA ILE A 142 6.72 3.26 9.77
C ILE A 142 6.14 2.42 8.63
N GLN A 143 5.78 1.17 8.91
CA GLN A 143 5.23 0.25 7.91
C GLN A 143 3.90 0.75 7.35
N GLY A 144 2.98 1.22 8.20
CA GLY A 144 1.67 1.73 7.77
C GLY A 144 1.81 2.95 6.88
N TRP A 145 2.67 3.91 7.28
CA TRP A 145 2.93 5.11 6.49
C TRP A 145 3.63 4.79 5.16
N ALA A 146 4.62 3.92 5.16
CA ALA A 146 5.32 3.50 3.95
C ALA A 146 4.40 2.71 3.00
N ASN A 147 3.55 1.82 3.52
CA ASN A 147 2.56 1.08 2.72
C ASN A 147 1.54 2.00 2.06
N TYR A 148 1.11 3.06 2.76
CA TYR A 148 0.20 4.06 2.18
C TYR A 148 0.80 4.73 0.95
N HIS A 149 2.10 5.04 0.98
CA HIS A 149 2.78 5.74 -0.11
C HIS A 149 3.51 4.83 -1.12
N GLN A 150 3.48 3.50 -0.96
CA GLN A 150 4.26 2.56 -1.79
C GLN A 150 3.92 2.56 -3.29
N HIS A 151 2.79 3.14 -3.67
CA HIS A 151 2.32 3.16 -5.07
C HIS A 151 2.73 4.40 -5.87
N ILE A 152 3.40 5.36 -5.22
CA ILE A 152 3.83 6.64 -5.79
C ILE A 152 5.35 6.80 -5.77
N VAL A 153 5.86 7.93 -6.24
CA VAL A 153 7.30 8.23 -6.24
C VAL A 153 7.74 8.63 -4.83
N CYS A 154 8.24 7.68 -4.05
CA CYS A 154 8.49 7.85 -2.62
C CYS A 154 9.90 7.51 -2.13
N LYS A 155 10.74 6.78 -2.89
CA LYS A 155 12.03 6.24 -2.41
C LYS A 155 12.96 7.30 -1.79
N GLY A 156 13.19 8.41 -2.46
CA GLY A 156 14.03 9.49 -1.91
C GLY A 156 13.44 10.13 -0.65
N ILE A 157 12.09 10.19 -0.55
CA ILE A 157 11.42 10.70 0.65
C ILE A 157 11.51 9.66 1.78
N PHE A 158 11.40 8.38 1.48
CA PHE A 158 11.56 7.31 2.46
C PHE A 158 12.95 7.31 3.08
N ALA A 159 14.01 7.40 2.25
CA ALA A 159 15.38 7.49 2.73
C ALA A 159 15.60 8.71 3.65
N ARG A 160 15.03 9.88 3.28
CA ARG A 160 15.06 11.07 4.14
C ARG A 160 14.33 10.85 5.46
N VAL A 161 13.15 10.26 5.44
CA VAL A 161 12.36 9.96 6.65
C VAL A 161 13.10 9.00 7.55
N ASP A 162 13.72 7.95 7.01
CA ASP A 162 14.53 6.99 7.77
C ASP A 162 15.71 7.66 8.45
N HIS A 163 16.38 8.60 7.75
CA HIS A 163 17.46 9.39 8.34
C HIS A 163 16.97 10.27 9.50
N GLU A 164 15.86 10.97 9.33
CA GLU A 164 15.25 11.80 10.38
C GLU A 164 14.86 10.96 11.62
N ILE A 165 14.29 9.78 11.41
CA ILE A 165 13.96 8.84 12.49
C ILE A 165 15.24 8.39 13.21
N TRP A 166 16.28 8.04 12.44
CA TRP A 166 17.58 7.67 12.99
C TRP A 166 18.17 8.78 13.86
N CYS A 167 18.14 10.03 13.42
CA CYS A 167 18.60 11.18 14.19
C CYS A 167 17.85 11.33 15.53
N VAL A 168 16.53 11.15 15.51
CA VAL A 168 15.69 11.23 16.71
C VAL A 168 16.05 10.13 17.71
N LEU A 169 16.27 8.90 17.25
CA LEU A 169 16.62 7.75 18.07
C LEU A 169 18.06 7.86 18.61
N TRP A 170 18.98 8.41 17.82
CA TRP A 170 20.32 8.73 18.30
C TRP A 170 20.28 9.73 19.44
N GLN A 171 19.53 10.81 19.32
CA GLN A 171 19.35 11.79 20.38
C GLN A 171 18.69 11.17 21.64
N TRP A 172 17.71 10.27 21.45
CA TRP A 172 17.08 9.56 22.55
C TRP A 172 18.10 8.70 23.30
N ALA A 173 18.95 7.95 22.61
CA ALA A 173 19.98 7.11 23.21
C ALA A 173 21.06 7.93 23.94
N VAL A 174 21.51 9.05 23.37
CA VAL A 174 22.49 9.95 23.98
C VAL A 174 21.94 10.58 25.26
N ARG A 175 20.71 11.06 25.27
CA ARG A 175 20.08 11.66 26.46
C ARG A 175 19.89 10.65 27.58
N ARG A 176 19.75 9.38 27.27
CA ARG A 176 19.57 8.30 28.27
C ARG A 176 20.86 7.97 29.01
N HIS A 177 22.01 8.23 28.38
CA HIS A 177 23.31 7.91 28.89
C HIS A 177 24.29 9.10 28.77
N PRO A 178 24.07 10.21 29.48
CA PRO A 178 24.86 11.42 29.32
C PRO A 178 26.33 11.25 29.68
N GLN A 179 26.63 10.30 30.57
CA GLN A 179 27.97 10.00 31.04
C GLN A 179 28.73 8.96 30.20
N LYS A 180 28.07 8.37 29.16
CA LYS A 180 28.70 7.34 28.33
C LYS A 180 29.22 7.92 27.03
N SER A 181 30.32 7.35 26.54
CA SER A 181 30.89 7.75 25.26
C SER A 181 29.92 7.42 24.09
N ARG A 182 30.05 8.17 23.00
CA ARG A 182 29.24 7.91 21.79
C ARG A 182 29.52 6.53 21.19
N PHE A 183 30.74 6.01 21.37
CA PHE A 183 31.10 4.66 20.97
C PHE A 183 30.29 3.62 21.75
N TRP A 184 30.24 3.74 23.10
CA TRP A 184 29.45 2.86 23.94
C TRP A 184 27.96 2.88 23.57
N ILE A 185 27.39 4.09 23.29
CA ILE A 185 25.99 4.25 22.88
C ILE A 185 25.74 3.55 21.53
N LYS A 186 26.66 3.68 20.60
CA LYS A 186 26.58 3.00 19.30
C LYS A 186 26.58 1.48 19.49
N GLU A 187 27.51 0.92 20.22
CA GLU A 187 27.59 -0.53 20.47
C GLU A 187 26.35 -1.06 21.20
N ARG A 188 25.77 -0.26 22.11
CA ARG A 188 24.60 -0.65 22.92
C ARG A 188 23.30 -0.67 22.11
N TYR A 189 23.08 0.31 21.23
CA TYR A 189 21.77 0.56 20.61
C TYR A 189 21.74 0.33 19.10
N PHE A 190 22.89 0.30 18.44
CA PHE A 190 22.98 0.24 16.99
C PHE A 190 23.89 -0.90 16.56
N HIS A 191 23.30 -1.85 15.85
CA HIS A 191 23.99 -3.07 15.43
C HIS A 191 24.08 -3.15 13.89
N SER A 192 24.96 -4.00 13.40
CA SER A 192 25.00 -4.38 11.98
C SER A 192 23.96 -5.47 11.71
N VAL A 193 23.10 -5.24 10.73
CA VAL A 193 22.05 -6.18 10.30
C VAL A 193 22.19 -6.45 8.81
N GLY A 194 22.68 -7.63 8.44
CA GLY A 194 23.06 -7.93 7.06
C GLY A 194 24.20 -7.01 6.59
N PHE A 195 24.00 -6.33 5.48
CA PHE A 195 24.97 -5.38 4.90
C PHE A 195 24.83 -3.95 5.46
N ARG A 196 23.96 -3.72 6.46
CA ARG A 196 23.67 -2.39 7.00
C ARG A 196 24.30 -2.22 8.36
N ASN A 197 25.03 -1.14 8.52
CA ASN A 197 25.60 -0.70 9.78
C ASN A 197 24.69 0.33 10.46
N TRP A 198 24.84 0.52 11.76
CA TRP A 198 24.13 1.53 12.53
C TRP A 198 22.59 1.38 12.51
N VAL A 199 22.10 0.14 12.48
CA VAL A 199 20.66 -0.14 12.57
C VAL A 199 20.26 -0.14 14.04
N PHE A 200 19.24 0.64 14.40
CA PHE A 200 18.65 0.63 15.73
C PHE A 200 17.99 -0.73 15.98
N ALA A 201 18.63 -1.58 16.77
CA ALA A 201 18.22 -2.98 16.96
C ALA A 201 18.63 -3.47 18.35
N VAL A 202 17.86 -4.42 18.88
CA VAL A 202 18.09 -5.07 20.15
C VAL A 202 18.26 -6.58 19.96
N GLN A 203 19.17 -7.18 20.71
CA GLN A 203 19.31 -8.64 20.74
C GLN A 203 18.13 -9.23 21.53
N THR A 204 17.44 -10.17 20.92
CA THR A 204 16.43 -10.99 21.58
C THR A 204 17.09 -12.23 22.17
N GLY A 205 16.52 -12.78 23.27
CA GLY A 205 17.03 -14.01 23.88
C GLY A 205 16.91 -15.25 22.98
N GLU A 206 16.22 -15.14 21.85
CA GLU A 206 16.06 -16.23 20.87
C GLU A 206 17.33 -16.38 20.04
N LYS A 207 17.81 -17.61 19.92
CA LYS A 207 18.93 -17.96 19.02
C LYS A 207 18.38 -18.32 17.64
N ARG A 208 19.06 -17.86 16.60
CA ARG A 208 18.82 -18.31 15.22
C ARG A 208 19.33 -19.74 15.03
N PRO A 209 18.91 -20.44 13.96
CA PRO A 209 19.42 -21.77 13.63
C PRO A 209 20.95 -21.82 13.46
N ASP A 210 21.60 -20.69 13.14
CA ASP A 210 23.03 -20.50 13.03
C ASP A 210 23.75 -20.24 14.37
N GLY A 211 23.04 -20.35 15.51
CA GLY A 211 23.56 -20.13 16.85
C GLY A 211 23.71 -18.65 17.27
N ARG A 212 23.52 -17.69 16.37
CA ARG A 212 23.62 -16.26 16.65
C ARG A 212 22.36 -15.74 17.33
N SER A 213 22.51 -14.74 18.18
CA SER A 213 21.34 -14.06 18.79
C SER A 213 20.47 -13.43 17.70
N SER A 214 19.17 -13.61 17.82
CA SER A 214 18.21 -12.95 16.94
C SER A 214 18.19 -11.45 17.25
N LEU A 215 18.17 -10.61 16.20
CA LEU A 215 18.10 -9.15 16.32
C LEU A 215 16.71 -8.67 15.92
N LYS A 216 16.06 -7.93 16.81
CA LYS A 216 14.85 -7.19 16.51
C LYS A 216 15.22 -5.77 16.12
N ALA A 217 15.07 -5.47 14.82
CA ALA A 217 15.51 -4.21 14.24
C ALA A 217 14.35 -3.26 13.95
N LEU A 218 14.66 -1.97 13.98
CA LEU A 218 13.78 -0.94 13.45
C LEU A 218 13.64 -1.12 11.92
N ARG A 219 12.41 -1.09 11.44
CA ARG A 219 12.13 -1.12 10.00
C ARG A 219 12.50 0.20 9.35
N LYS A 220 12.97 0.12 8.10
CA LYS A 220 13.12 1.31 7.25
C LYS A 220 11.95 1.44 6.30
N ALA A 221 11.47 2.66 6.13
CA ALA A 221 10.47 2.97 5.11
C ALA A 221 10.99 2.64 3.70
N GLU A 222 12.28 2.89 3.46
CA GLU A 222 12.98 2.61 2.22
C GLU A 222 12.93 1.14 1.79
N ASP A 223 12.80 0.19 2.72
CA ASP A 223 12.69 -1.24 2.42
C ASP A 223 11.35 -1.60 1.77
N THR A 224 10.36 -0.72 1.86
CA THR A 224 9.05 -0.93 1.26
C THR A 224 9.16 -0.88 -0.27
N HIS A 225 8.80 -1.98 -0.93
CA HIS A 225 8.82 -2.06 -2.39
C HIS A 225 7.74 -1.18 -3.01
N ILE A 226 8.09 -0.47 -4.09
CA ILE A 226 7.10 0.28 -4.87
C ILE A 226 6.18 -0.70 -5.59
N ARG A 227 4.87 -0.58 -5.33
CA ARG A 227 3.82 -1.38 -5.97
C ARG A 227 2.86 -0.44 -6.67
N ARG A 228 2.93 -0.37 -7.99
CA ARG A 228 2.02 0.48 -8.76
C ARG A 228 0.58 0.01 -8.61
N HIS A 229 -0.31 0.93 -8.33
CA HIS A 229 -1.74 0.65 -8.27
C HIS A 229 -2.29 0.43 -9.69
N ARG A 230 -2.95 -0.71 -9.90
CA ARG A 230 -3.69 -0.99 -11.14
C ARG A 230 -5.13 -0.51 -10.95
N LYS A 231 -5.55 0.49 -11.73
CA LYS A 231 -6.91 1.05 -11.63
C LYS A 231 -7.97 -0.04 -11.82
N ILE A 232 -9.06 0.06 -11.07
CA ILE A 232 -10.27 -0.73 -11.30
C ILE A 232 -11.04 -0.06 -12.44
N LYS A 233 -11.64 -0.83 -13.34
CA LYS A 233 -12.55 -0.29 -14.35
C LYS A 233 -13.75 0.35 -13.65
N VAL A 234 -14.13 1.56 -14.06
CA VAL A 234 -15.18 2.35 -13.37
C VAL A 234 -16.49 1.59 -13.22
N LYS A 235 -16.88 0.78 -14.22
CA LYS A 235 -18.10 -0.01 -14.21
C LYS A 235 -17.96 -1.38 -13.53
N ALA A 236 -16.75 -1.78 -13.09
CA ALA A 236 -16.54 -3.08 -12.51
C ALA A 236 -17.16 -3.15 -11.11
N ASN A 237 -18.15 -4.02 -10.96
CA ASN A 237 -18.82 -4.29 -9.70
C ASN A 237 -18.39 -5.68 -9.21
N PRO A 238 -17.78 -5.82 -8.00
CA PRO A 238 -17.36 -7.12 -7.48
C PRO A 238 -18.51 -8.07 -7.13
N PHE A 239 -19.74 -7.57 -7.04
CA PHE A 239 -20.94 -8.36 -6.77
C PHE A 239 -21.71 -8.76 -8.04
N ASP A 240 -21.23 -8.35 -9.22
CA ASP A 240 -21.83 -8.69 -10.51
C ASP A 240 -21.03 -9.83 -11.15
N PRO A 241 -21.62 -11.00 -11.40
CA PRO A 241 -20.99 -12.18 -12.00
C PRO A 241 -20.25 -11.90 -13.31
N GLN A 242 -20.69 -10.92 -14.09
CA GLN A 242 -20.03 -10.53 -15.35
C GLN A 242 -18.60 -10.04 -15.14
N TRP A 243 -18.25 -9.61 -13.92
CA TRP A 243 -16.92 -9.09 -13.58
C TRP A 243 -16.04 -10.07 -12.81
N GLU A 244 -16.53 -11.28 -12.55
CA GLU A 244 -15.81 -12.30 -11.77
C GLU A 244 -14.42 -12.59 -12.36
N VAL A 245 -14.34 -12.94 -13.64
CA VAL A 245 -13.07 -13.18 -14.35
C VAL A 245 -12.11 -12.01 -14.26
N TYR A 246 -12.64 -10.79 -14.40
CA TYR A 246 -11.82 -9.57 -14.28
C TYR A 246 -11.22 -9.40 -12.87
N PHE A 247 -11.97 -9.70 -11.82
CA PHE A 247 -11.47 -9.61 -10.44
C PHE A 247 -10.51 -10.76 -10.11
N GLU A 248 -10.74 -11.95 -10.62
CA GLU A 248 -9.81 -13.09 -10.51
C GLU A 248 -8.47 -12.80 -11.18
N GLU A 249 -8.46 -12.23 -12.39
CA GLU A 249 -7.23 -11.79 -13.06
C GLU A 249 -6.48 -10.74 -12.25
N ARG A 250 -7.20 -9.81 -11.62
CA ARG A 250 -6.60 -8.80 -10.75
C ARG A 250 -5.99 -9.42 -9.48
N ALA A 251 -6.67 -10.36 -8.86
CA ALA A 251 -6.19 -11.10 -7.69
C ALA A 251 -4.93 -11.91 -8.05
N SER A 252 -4.95 -12.60 -9.20
CA SER A 252 -3.80 -13.32 -9.73
C SER A 252 -2.60 -12.42 -10.00
N PHE A 253 -2.83 -11.23 -10.57
CA PHE A 253 -1.76 -10.24 -10.78
C PHE A 253 -1.14 -9.77 -9.45
N ARG A 254 -1.96 -9.51 -8.43
CA ARG A 254 -1.48 -9.13 -7.08
C ARG A 254 -0.65 -10.27 -6.46
N MET A 255 -1.10 -11.50 -6.62
CA MET A 255 -0.39 -12.67 -6.13
C MET A 255 0.98 -12.83 -6.80
N LEU A 256 1.07 -12.71 -8.14
CA LEU A 256 2.33 -12.72 -8.89
C LEU A 256 3.30 -11.64 -8.39
N GLN A 257 2.79 -10.44 -8.13
CA GLN A 257 3.61 -9.35 -7.58
C GLN A 257 4.15 -9.67 -6.18
N SER A 258 3.36 -10.34 -5.34
CA SER A 258 3.78 -10.75 -4.00
C SER A 258 4.84 -11.87 -4.02
N LEU A 259 4.80 -12.70 -5.05
CA LEU A 259 5.76 -13.80 -5.26
C LEU A 259 7.01 -13.37 -6.04
N LYS A 260 7.09 -12.12 -6.50
CA LYS A 260 8.25 -11.60 -7.25
C LYS A 260 9.55 -11.82 -6.47
N GLY A 261 10.54 -12.44 -7.13
CA GLY A 261 11.81 -12.83 -6.53
C GLY A 261 11.81 -14.22 -5.86
N ARG A 262 10.66 -14.87 -5.75
CA ARG A 262 10.50 -16.22 -5.16
C ARG A 262 10.18 -17.22 -6.27
N LYS A 263 11.14 -17.48 -7.18
CA LYS A 263 10.94 -18.35 -8.37
C LYS A 263 10.28 -19.68 -8.05
N LYS A 264 10.72 -20.36 -6.97
CA LYS A 264 10.17 -21.64 -6.54
C LYS A 264 8.67 -21.58 -6.26
N LEU A 265 8.21 -20.60 -5.48
CA LEU A 265 6.81 -20.41 -5.14
C LEU A 265 5.98 -19.95 -6.33
N THR A 266 6.52 -19.09 -7.18
CA THR A 266 5.86 -18.65 -8.41
C THR A 266 5.61 -19.83 -9.34
N ASN A 267 6.63 -20.67 -9.56
CA ASN A 267 6.50 -21.87 -10.39
C ASN A 267 5.51 -22.87 -9.81
N LEU A 268 5.52 -23.07 -8.50
CA LEU A 268 4.59 -23.96 -7.82
C LEU A 268 3.14 -23.51 -8.00
N TRP A 269 2.86 -22.23 -7.75
CA TRP A 269 1.54 -21.63 -7.90
C TRP A 269 1.02 -21.68 -9.35
N LEU A 270 1.88 -21.39 -10.33
CA LEU A 270 1.51 -21.47 -11.75
C LEU A 270 1.31 -22.93 -12.20
N ALA A 271 2.14 -23.86 -11.71
CA ALA A 271 2.05 -25.27 -12.09
C ALA A 271 0.74 -25.94 -11.63
N GLN A 272 0.11 -25.44 -10.58
CA GLN A 272 -1.18 -25.92 -10.08
C GLN A 272 -2.39 -25.09 -10.54
N GLY A 273 -2.24 -24.32 -11.64
CA GLY A 273 -3.33 -23.51 -12.21
C GLY A 273 -3.81 -22.39 -11.29
N ARG A 274 -2.96 -21.93 -10.36
CA ARG A 274 -3.26 -20.86 -9.38
C ARG A 274 -4.28 -21.27 -8.30
N CYS A 275 -4.79 -22.51 -8.33
CA CYS A 275 -5.82 -23.01 -7.43
C CYS A 275 -5.27 -23.95 -6.35
N CYS A 276 -5.97 -24.06 -5.26
CA CYS A 276 -5.71 -25.04 -4.21
C CYS A 276 -6.09 -26.44 -4.71
N PRO A 277 -5.19 -27.44 -4.64
CA PRO A 277 -5.49 -28.79 -5.13
C PRO A 277 -6.55 -29.53 -4.30
N LEU A 278 -6.91 -29.04 -3.11
CA LEU A 278 -7.93 -29.66 -2.27
C LEU A 278 -9.33 -29.09 -2.53
N CYS A 279 -9.50 -27.79 -2.52
CA CYS A 279 -10.82 -27.14 -2.67
C CYS A 279 -11.06 -26.52 -4.04
N HIS A 280 -10.08 -26.57 -4.94
CA HIS A 280 -10.10 -26.04 -6.31
C HIS A 280 -10.35 -24.53 -6.41
N GLN A 281 -10.38 -23.81 -5.28
CA GLN A 281 -10.52 -22.35 -5.24
C GLN A 281 -9.20 -21.64 -5.50
N LEU A 282 -9.27 -20.43 -6.04
CA LEU A 282 -8.13 -19.61 -6.40
C LEU A 282 -7.30 -19.22 -5.16
N ILE A 283 -5.99 -19.44 -5.20
CA ILE A 283 -5.06 -18.97 -4.16
C ILE A 283 -4.66 -17.55 -4.46
N THR A 284 -5.02 -16.64 -3.57
CA THR A 284 -4.76 -15.21 -3.67
C THR A 284 -3.96 -14.68 -2.47
N LEU A 285 -3.62 -13.41 -2.52
CA LEU A 285 -2.97 -12.73 -1.38
C LEU A 285 -3.91 -12.64 -0.17
N GLU A 286 -5.21 -12.48 -0.42
CA GLU A 286 -6.27 -12.36 0.58
C GLU A 286 -6.58 -13.71 1.26
N THR A 287 -6.67 -14.79 0.47
CA THR A 287 -6.93 -16.15 1.00
C THR A 287 -5.73 -16.71 1.75
N LYS A 288 -4.54 -16.13 1.55
CA LYS A 288 -3.27 -16.64 2.07
C LYS A 288 -2.95 -18.05 1.55
N TRP A 289 -1.80 -18.59 1.94
CA TRP A 289 -1.35 -19.90 1.51
C TRP A 289 -0.27 -20.47 2.42
N HIS A 290 -0.19 -21.79 2.45
CA HIS A 290 0.91 -22.57 3.02
C HIS A 290 1.50 -23.48 1.95
N VAL A 291 2.78 -23.82 2.10
CA VAL A 291 3.41 -24.88 1.30
C VAL A 291 3.27 -26.19 2.05
N HIS A 292 2.66 -27.18 1.41
CA HIS A 292 2.45 -28.51 1.96
C HIS A 292 3.33 -29.52 1.25
N HIS A 293 3.93 -30.44 2.00
CA HIS A 293 4.69 -31.58 1.48
C HIS A 293 3.71 -32.74 1.24
N ILE A 294 3.61 -33.22 0.00
CA ILE A 294 2.76 -34.35 -0.38
C ILE A 294 3.22 -35.59 0.39
N ILE A 295 4.54 -35.87 0.35
CA ILE A 295 5.20 -36.84 1.22
C ILE A 295 5.86 -36.03 2.34
N ARG A 296 5.53 -36.36 3.60
CA ARG A 296 6.08 -35.61 4.74
C ARG A 296 7.58 -35.81 4.84
N ARG A 297 8.27 -34.81 5.38
CA ARG A 297 9.73 -34.89 5.60
C ARG A 297 10.13 -36.07 6.48
N VAL A 298 9.29 -36.39 7.50
CA VAL A 298 9.52 -37.54 8.38
C VAL A 298 9.38 -38.88 7.66
N ASP A 299 8.65 -38.93 6.54
CA ASP A 299 8.45 -40.08 5.69
C ASP A 299 9.40 -40.10 4.46
N GLY A 300 10.48 -39.30 4.51
CA GLY A 300 11.48 -39.23 3.44
C GLY A 300 11.14 -38.26 2.30
N GLY A 301 10.14 -37.38 2.47
CA GLY A 301 9.75 -36.41 1.47
C GLY A 301 10.79 -35.31 1.27
N THR A 302 11.07 -34.99 0.00
CA THR A 302 12.04 -33.94 -0.40
C THR A 302 11.41 -32.55 -0.46
N ASP A 303 12.27 -31.51 -0.45
CA ASP A 303 11.88 -30.11 -0.66
C ASP A 303 11.78 -29.74 -2.15
N GLU A 304 11.79 -30.70 -3.04
CA GLU A 304 11.64 -30.47 -4.47
C GLU A 304 10.22 -30.07 -4.86
N ASN A 305 10.12 -29.31 -5.96
CA ASN A 305 8.81 -28.89 -6.46
C ASN A 305 7.85 -30.05 -6.74
N ALA A 306 8.38 -31.25 -7.04
CA ALA A 306 7.60 -32.45 -7.26
C ALA A 306 6.78 -32.86 -6.02
N ASN A 307 7.36 -32.67 -4.84
CA ASN A 307 6.76 -33.02 -3.55
C ASN A 307 6.04 -31.87 -2.86
N LEU A 308 5.92 -30.69 -3.48
CA LEU A 308 5.33 -29.51 -2.87
C LEU A 308 4.07 -29.06 -3.60
N VAL A 309 3.09 -28.59 -2.81
CA VAL A 309 1.88 -27.91 -3.30
C VAL A 309 1.57 -26.70 -2.43
N MET A 310 0.93 -25.69 -3.02
CA MET A 310 0.36 -24.57 -2.28
C MET A 310 -1.10 -24.87 -1.96
N VAL A 311 -1.50 -24.67 -0.72
CA VAL A 311 -2.86 -24.88 -0.23
C VAL A 311 -3.29 -23.72 0.65
N HIS A 312 -4.60 -23.49 0.80
CA HIS A 312 -5.09 -22.53 1.77
C HIS A 312 -4.76 -22.96 3.21
N PRO A 313 -4.60 -22.02 4.17
CA PRO A 313 -4.35 -22.37 5.56
C PRO A 313 -5.38 -23.33 6.15
N ILE A 314 -6.67 -23.12 5.85
CA ILE A 314 -7.76 -24.00 6.29
C ILE A 314 -7.63 -25.39 5.66
N CYS A 315 -7.39 -25.47 4.35
CA CYS A 315 -7.17 -26.73 3.65
C CYS A 315 -5.94 -27.47 4.18
N HIS A 316 -4.86 -26.74 4.52
CA HIS A 316 -3.67 -27.32 5.13
C HIS A 316 -3.97 -27.98 6.50
N SER A 317 -4.75 -27.28 7.34
CA SER A 317 -5.19 -27.83 8.63
C SER A 317 -6.09 -29.05 8.45
N GLN A 318 -6.99 -29.03 7.47
CA GLN A 318 -7.88 -30.14 7.15
C GLN A 318 -7.09 -31.39 6.69
N ILE A 319 -6.09 -31.22 5.81
CA ILE A 319 -5.22 -32.31 5.36
C ILE A 319 -4.58 -33.01 6.56
N HIS A 320 -4.06 -32.22 7.53
CA HIS A 320 -3.41 -32.78 8.71
C HIS A 320 -4.39 -33.42 9.70
N ALA A 321 -5.61 -32.87 9.85
CA ALA A 321 -6.62 -33.40 10.78
C ALA A 321 -7.28 -34.69 10.28
N THR A 322 -7.52 -34.81 8.97
CA THR A 322 -8.27 -35.93 8.38
C THR A 322 -7.40 -36.94 7.62
N GLY A 323 -6.10 -36.67 7.47
CA GLY A 323 -5.20 -37.55 6.72
C GLY A 323 -5.45 -37.57 5.22
N LEU A 324 -6.11 -36.57 4.65
CA LEU A 324 -6.41 -36.50 3.23
C LEU A 324 -5.13 -36.50 2.39
N LYS A 325 -5.09 -37.32 1.36
CA LYS A 325 -4.00 -37.34 0.39
C LYS A 325 -4.21 -36.25 -0.66
N VAL A 326 -3.24 -35.40 -0.83
CA VAL A 326 -3.23 -34.36 -1.84
C VAL A 326 -2.45 -34.85 -3.06
N VAL A 327 -3.07 -34.78 -4.22
CA VAL A 327 -2.45 -35.14 -5.49
C VAL A 327 -2.01 -33.85 -6.20
N LYS A 328 -0.84 -33.88 -6.79
CA LYS A 328 -0.35 -32.75 -7.56
C LYS A 328 -1.18 -32.59 -8.84
N PRO A 329 -1.73 -31.40 -9.13
CA PRO A 329 -2.46 -31.19 -10.38
C PRO A 329 -1.55 -31.45 -11.58
N VAL A 330 -2.04 -32.23 -12.54
CA VAL A 330 -1.37 -32.44 -13.83
C VAL A 330 -1.45 -31.12 -14.60
N ARG A 331 -0.33 -30.65 -15.15
CA ARG A 331 -0.33 -29.50 -16.06
C ARG A 331 -1.23 -29.81 -17.26
N ASN A 332 -2.40 -29.21 -17.33
CA ASN A 332 -3.08 -29.09 -18.61
C ASN A 332 -2.26 -28.09 -19.46
N SER A 333 -1.55 -28.61 -20.43
CA SER A 333 -0.85 -27.87 -21.49
C SER A 333 -1.91 -27.36 -22.49
N GLY A 334 -2.73 -26.40 -22.06
CA GLY A 334 -3.77 -25.85 -22.95
C GLY A 334 -4.54 -24.74 -22.24
N LEU A 335 -4.01 -23.53 -22.30
CA LEU A 335 -4.70 -22.24 -22.44
C LEU A 335 -3.64 -21.17 -22.60
#